data_d85d6168c42107d3769c360708577cf7
#
_entry.id   d85d6168c42107d3769c360708577cf7
#
_cell.length_a   1.000
_cell.length_b   1.000
_cell.length_c   1.000
_cell.angle_alpha   90.00
_cell.angle_beta   90.00
_cell.angle_gamma   90.00
#
_symmetry.space_group_name_H-M   'P 1'
#
loop_
_entity.id
_entity.type
_entity.pdbx_description
1 polymer ?
#
loop_
_entity_poly.entity_id
_entity_poly.type
_entity_poly.pdbx_seq_one_letter_code
_entity_poly.pdbx_strand_id
1 'polypeptide(L)'
;MNVLMRFVKVMLFTTVLAVVGLALMFGAFMYLSPGAHLRSDVSQEEFARTLAGAFALWFGVMFFLGFIAFVAGLPKRFTVGLGDRDEFVGRMDAAARSVRYRPRGREGDRLTYRPPFYTPLAEKITVELGEGEATISAPHGLRKKLEKKLA
;
A
#
# COMPACT_ATOMS: atom_id res chain seq x y z
N MET A 1 0.94 13.45 -6.50
CA MET A 1 0.43 13.43 -5.11
C MET A 1 1.61 13.68 -4.19
N ASN A 2 1.50 14.61 -3.25
CA ASN A 2 2.61 15.00 -2.36
C ASN A 2 2.93 13.81 -1.41
N VAL A 3 4.22 13.56 -1.12
CA VAL A 3 4.68 12.47 -0.24
C VAL A 3 3.99 12.55 1.14
N LEU A 4 3.81 13.78 1.65
CA LEU A 4 3.10 14.04 2.89
C LEU A 4 1.64 13.55 2.85
N MET A 5 0.90 13.88 1.78
CA MET A 5 -0.51 13.46 1.65
C MET A 5 -0.64 11.94 1.56
N ARG A 6 0.35 11.28 0.97
CA ARG A 6 0.41 9.84 0.93
C ARG A 6 0.66 9.24 2.31
N PHE A 7 1.65 9.78 3.03
CA PHE A 7 1.93 9.35 4.41
C PHE A 7 0.67 9.45 5.27
N VAL A 8 -0.02 10.61 5.22
CA VAL A 8 -1.28 10.81 5.96
C VAL A 8 -2.35 9.79 5.57
N LYS A 9 -2.54 9.49 4.27
CA LYS A 9 -3.51 8.49 3.83
C LYS A 9 -3.18 7.07 4.34
N VAL A 10 -1.90 6.68 4.25
CA VAL A 10 -1.47 5.35 4.73
C VAL A 10 -1.67 5.25 6.24
N MET A 11 -1.27 6.28 6.99
CA MET A 11 -1.43 6.31 8.44
C MET A 11 -2.90 6.30 8.86
N LEU A 12 -3.74 7.10 8.21
CA LEU A 12 -5.18 7.09 8.47
C LEU A 12 -5.80 5.70 8.21
N PHE A 13 -5.45 5.10 7.07
CA PHE A 13 -5.97 3.78 6.71
C PHE A 13 -5.54 2.70 7.70
N THR A 14 -4.26 2.68 8.09
CA THR A 14 -3.75 1.72 9.08
C THR A 14 -4.35 1.95 10.47
N THR A 15 -4.58 3.21 10.87
CA THR A 15 -5.27 3.53 12.12
C THR A 15 -6.71 3.03 12.13
N VAL A 16 -7.47 3.28 11.06
CA VAL A 16 -8.84 2.76 10.94
C VAL A 16 -8.85 1.24 10.99
N LEU A 17 -7.93 0.57 10.29
CA LEU A 17 -7.82 -0.88 10.30
C LEU A 17 -7.49 -1.42 11.71
N ALA A 18 -6.60 -0.72 12.43
CA ALA A 18 -6.23 -1.09 13.78
C ALA A 18 -7.42 -0.96 14.74
N VAL A 19 -8.19 0.11 14.63
CA VAL A 19 -9.40 0.33 15.47
C VAL A 19 -10.46 -0.73 15.19
N VAL A 20 -10.75 -1.01 13.90
CA VAL A 20 -11.71 -2.04 13.50
C VAL A 20 -11.27 -3.42 13.97
N GLY A 21 -10.00 -3.78 13.76
CA GLY A 21 -9.45 -5.06 14.23
C GLY A 21 -9.56 -5.23 15.73
N LEU A 22 -9.29 -4.16 16.48
CA LEU A 22 -9.42 -4.14 17.93
C LEU A 22 -10.86 -4.32 18.39
N ALA A 23 -11.81 -3.62 17.76
CA ALA A 23 -13.23 -3.75 18.07
C ALA A 23 -13.74 -5.17 17.81
N LEU A 24 -13.27 -5.81 16.71
CA LEU A 24 -13.60 -7.20 16.40
C LEU A 24 -12.99 -8.17 17.42
N MET A 25 -11.72 -7.98 17.81
CA MET A 25 -11.09 -8.81 18.83
C MET A 25 -11.79 -8.68 20.18
N PHE A 26 -12.14 -7.47 20.59
CA PHE A 26 -12.88 -7.22 21.84
C PHE A 26 -14.29 -7.84 21.79
N GLY A 27 -15.00 -7.66 20.69
CA GLY A 27 -16.32 -8.28 20.49
C GLY A 27 -16.25 -9.82 20.50
N ALA A 28 -15.25 -10.41 19.84
CA ALA A 28 -15.03 -11.85 19.86
C ALA A 28 -14.67 -12.36 21.28
N PHE A 29 -13.83 -11.62 22.01
CA PHE A 29 -13.50 -11.96 23.40
C PHE A 29 -14.72 -11.95 24.29
N MET A 30 -15.56 -10.92 24.20
CA MET A 30 -16.82 -10.82 24.98
C MET A 30 -17.80 -11.93 24.65
N TYR A 31 -17.87 -12.33 23.36
CA TYR A 31 -18.77 -13.38 22.91
C TYR A 31 -18.30 -14.80 23.31
N LEU A 32 -17.00 -15.07 23.20
CA LEU A 32 -16.41 -16.39 23.44
C LEU A 32 -16.11 -16.65 24.93
N SER A 33 -16.06 -15.61 25.76
CA SER A 33 -15.74 -15.71 27.18
C SER A 33 -16.80 -15.06 28.08
N PRO A 34 -18.05 -15.50 28.01
CA PRO A 34 -19.15 -14.87 28.75
C PRO A 34 -19.00 -14.92 30.29
N GLY A 35 -18.09 -15.76 30.82
CA GLY A 35 -17.79 -15.85 32.25
C GLY A 35 -16.48 -15.17 32.68
N ALA A 36 -15.73 -14.58 31.75
CA ALA A 36 -14.41 -13.99 32.09
C ALA A 36 -14.51 -12.75 33.00
N HIS A 37 -15.64 -12.05 32.99
CA HIS A 37 -15.86 -10.88 33.85
C HIS A 37 -16.26 -11.24 35.30
N LEU A 38 -16.44 -12.50 35.61
CA LEU A 38 -16.85 -12.96 36.94
C LEU A 38 -15.71 -13.52 37.77
N ARG A 39 -14.49 -13.60 37.23
CA ARG A 39 -13.31 -13.98 38.02
C ARG A 39 -12.81 -12.77 38.76
N SER A 40 -13.20 -12.70 40.02
CA SER A 40 -12.91 -11.60 40.97
C SER A 40 -11.45 -11.50 41.45
N ASP A 41 -10.57 -12.37 40.94
CA ASP A 41 -9.21 -12.51 41.47
C ASP A 41 -8.19 -11.59 40.83
N VAL A 42 -8.53 -10.92 39.71
CA VAL A 42 -7.63 -9.94 39.09
C VAL A 42 -8.05 -8.54 39.47
N SER A 43 -7.13 -7.77 40.07
CA SER A 43 -7.40 -6.39 40.39
C SER A 43 -7.71 -5.58 39.13
N GLN A 44 -8.63 -4.62 39.24
CA GLN A 44 -8.99 -3.74 38.11
C GLN A 44 -7.75 -3.03 37.53
N GLU A 45 -6.75 -2.75 38.39
CA GLU A 45 -5.52 -2.10 37.98
C GLU A 45 -4.61 -3.01 37.15
N GLU A 46 -4.48 -4.30 37.50
CA GLU A 46 -3.71 -5.28 36.71
C GLU A 46 -4.39 -5.56 35.36
N PHE A 47 -5.72 -5.66 35.37
CA PHE A 47 -6.47 -5.82 34.12
C PHE A 47 -6.28 -4.60 33.20
N ALA A 48 -6.39 -3.38 33.72
CA ALA A 48 -6.18 -2.15 32.95
C ALA A 48 -4.76 -2.04 32.40
N ARG A 49 -3.73 -2.41 33.18
CA ARG A 49 -2.33 -2.42 32.72
C ARG A 49 -2.10 -3.44 31.61
N THR A 50 -2.63 -4.65 31.77
CA THR A 50 -2.50 -5.71 30.76
C THR A 50 -3.19 -5.29 29.47
N LEU A 51 -4.38 -4.72 29.57
CA LEU A 51 -5.13 -4.22 28.43
C LEU A 51 -4.39 -3.08 27.72
N ALA A 52 -3.88 -2.10 28.47
CA ALA A 52 -3.10 -0.99 27.94
C ALA A 52 -1.82 -1.49 27.23
N GLY A 53 -1.13 -2.49 27.78
CA GLY A 53 0.02 -3.11 27.15
C GLY A 53 -0.32 -3.82 25.84
N ALA A 54 -1.42 -4.56 25.80
CA ALA A 54 -1.90 -5.22 24.60
C ALA A 54 -2.29 -4.22 23.50
N PHE A 55 -2.93 -3.11 23.89
CA PHE A 55 -3.24 -2.01 22.96
C PHE A 55 -1.99 -1.36 22.40
N ALA A 56 -1.03 -1.02 23.26
CA ALA A 56 0.22 -0.40 22.83
C ALA A 56 0.98 -1.30 21.84
N LEU A 57 1.07 -2.59 22.12
CA LEU A 57 1.68 -3.58 21.23
C LEU A 57 0.94 -3.65 19.87
N TRP A 58 -0.39 -3.74 19.89
CA TRP A 58 -1.21 -3.81 18.69
C TRP A 58 -1.03 -2.58 17.80
N PHE A 59 -1.15 -1.38 18.38
CA PHE A 59 -0.93 -0.14 17.64
C PHE A 59 0.50 -0.02 17.13
N GLY A 60 1.50 -0.45 17.90
CA GLY A 60 2.91 -0.47 17.49
C GLY A 60 3.12 -1.35 16.26
N VAL A 61 2.56 -2.57 16.25
CA VAL A 61 2.63 -3.49 15.10
C VAL A 61 1.94 -2.89 13.89
N MET A 62 0.72 -2.34 14.06
CA MET A 62 -0.02 -1.76 12.95
C MET A 62 0.66 -0.51 12.38
N PHE A 63 1.24 0.33 13.23
CA PHE A 63 2.03 1.48 12.80
C PHE A 63 3.26 1.05 12.00
N PHE A 64 3.98 0.03 12.48
CA PHE A 64 5.15 -0.52 11.80
C PHE A 64 4.80 -1.10 10.43
N LEU A 65 3.73 -1.89 10.33
CA LEU A 65 3.22 -2.42 9.06
C LEU A 65 2.81 -1.29 8.11
N GLY A 66 2.15 -0.25 8.61
CA GLY A 66 1.80 0.94 7.85
C GLY A 66 3.03 1.67 7.32
N PHE A 67 4.08 1.79 8.13
CA PHE A 67 5.34 2.38 7.71
C PHE A 67 6.03 1.56 6.61
N ILE A 68 6.08 0.23 6.76
CA ILE A 68 6.61 -0.65 5.70
C ILE A 68 5.81 -0.49 4.41
N ALA A 69 4.48 -0.49 4.48
CA ALA A 69 3.61 -0.30 3.32
C ALA A 69 3.83 1.07 2.66
N PHE A 70 4.05 2.12 3.45
CA PHE A 70 4.39 3.45 2.96
C PHE A 70 5.72 3.44 2.19
N VAL A 71 6.78 2.88 2.78
CA VAL A 71 8.13 2.83 2.15
C VAL A 71 8.11 1.95 0.89
N ALA A 72 7.49 0.77 0.96
CA ALA A 72 7.38 -0.13 -0.18
C ALA A 72 6.57 0.46 -1.35
N GLY A 73 5.67 1.37 -1.05
CA GLY A 73 4.88 2.04 -2.07
C GLY A 73 5.52 3.30 -2.64
N LEU A 74 6.66 3.81 -2.13
CA LEU A 74 7.30 5.01 -2.68
C LEU A 74 7.64 4.79 -4.16
N PRO A 75 7.30 5.74 -5.05
CA PRO A 75 7.60 5.62 -6.46
C PRO A 75 9.11 5.70 -6.67
N LYS A 76 9.63 4.77 -7.46
CA LYS A 76 11.01 4.82 -7.97
C LYS A 76 10.98 5.07 -9.46
N ARG A 77 11.91 5.90 -9.92
CA ARG A 77 12.13 6.20 -11.33
C ARG A 77 13.20 5.27 -11.88
N PHE A 78 13.03 4.84 -13.10
CA PHE A 78 14.03 4.13 -13.90
C PHE A 78 13.83 4.46 -15.37
N THR A 79 14.89 4.39 -16.16
CA THR A 79 14.88 4.65 -17.60
C THR A 79 15.01 3.34 -18.36
N VAL A 80 14.36 3.29 -19.51
CA VAL A 80 14.43 2.17 -20.46
C VAL A 80 14.66 2.78 -21.83
N GLY A 81 15.56 2.16 -22.62
CA GLY A 81 15.80 2.59 -24.01
C GLY A 81 14.51 2.53 -24.84
N LEU A 82 14.26 3.60 -25.57
CA LEU A 82 13.13 3.73 -26.48
C LEU A 82 13.64 3.43 -27.90
N GLY A 83 13.26 2.26 -28.44
CA GLY A 83 13.42 1.99 -29.86
C GLY A 83 12.28 2.63 -30.66
N ASP A 84 11.39 1.81 -31.21
CA ASP A 84 10.15 2.30 -31.79
C ASP A 84 9.16 2.70 -30.68
N ARG A 85 8.56 3.90 -30.83
CA ARG A 85 7.69 4.50 -29.83
C ARG A 85 6.38 3.75 -29.66
N ASP A 86 5.78 3.31 -30.75
CA ASP A 86 4.49 2.62 -30.73
C ASP A 86 4.67 1.17 -30.27
N GLU A 87 5.77 0.52 -30.65
CA GLU A 87 6.14 -0.78 -30.11
C GLU A 87 6.37 -0.74 -28.60
N PHE A 88 7.10 0.29 -28.12
CA PHE A 88 7.32 0.47 -26.68
C PHE A 88 5.99 0.67 -25.92
N VAL A 89 5.08 1.49 -26.44
CA VAL A 89 3.76 1.69 -25.82
C VAL A 89 3.00 0.37 -25.72
N GLY A 90 3.02 -0.44 -26.79
CA GLY A 90 2.42 -1.79 -26.79
C GLY A 90 3.02 -2.72 -25.74
N ARG A 91 4.37 -2.75 -25.62
CA ARG A 91 5.07 -3.54 -24.60
C ARG A 91 4.76 -3.03 -23.19
N MET A 92 4.72 -1.71 -23.01
CA MET A 92 4.37 -1.10 -21.71
C MET A 92 2.93 -1.42 -21.29
N ASP A 93 1.98 -1.37 -22.23
CA ASP A 93 0.58 -1.74 -21.98
C ASP A 93 0.46 -3.21 -21.56
N ALA A 94 1.15 -4.12 -22.24
CA ALA A 94 1.19 -5.54 -21.88
C ALA A 94 1.84 -5.76 -20.50
N ALA A 95 2.95 -5.07 -20.21
CA ALA A 95 3.63 -5.12 -18.93
C ALA A 95 2.73 -4.60 -17.80
N ALA A 96 2.06 -3.47 -17.99
CA ALA A 96 1.14 -2.89 -17.02
C ALA A 96 -0.06 -3.80 -16.72
N ARG A 97 -0.68 -4.36 -17.77
CA ARG A 97 -1.79 -5.34 -17.63
C ARG A 97 -1.37 -6.58 -16.84
N SER A 98 -0.15 -7.06 -17.06
CA SER A 98 0.36 -8.24 -16.33
C SER A 98 0.50 -8.02 -14.82
N VAL A 99 0.64 -6.79 -14.38
CA VAL A 99 0.63 -6.39 -12.98
C VAL A 99 -0.72 -5.79 -12.54
N ARG A 100 -1.77 -6.03 -13.35
CA ARG A 100 -3.17 -5.63 -13.13
C ARG A 100 -3.40 -4.11 -13.15
N TYR A 101 -2.49 -3.34 -13.73
CA TYR A 101 -2.70 -1.92 -13.96
C TYR A 101 -3.46 -1.70 -15.28
N ARG A 102 -4.31 -0.68 -15.32
CA ARG A 102 -5.10 -0.33 -16.50
C ARG A 102 -4.66 1.01 -17.04
N PRO A 103 -4.56 1.17 -18.38
CA PRO A 103 -4.29 2.47 -18.99
C PRO A 103 -5.40 3.45 -18.59
N ARG A 104 -5.02 4.64 -18.19
CA ARG A 104 -5.96 5.72 -17.88
C ARG A 104 -6.09 6.74 -19.00
N GLY A 105 -5.00 6.98 -19.71
CA GLY A 105 -4.93 7.96 -20.78
C GLY A 105 -3.50 8.30 -21.17
N ARG A 106 -3.40 8.93 -22.32
CA ARG A 106 -2.18 9.49 -22.88
C ARG A 106 -2.36 11.00 -22.99
N GLU A 107 -1.47 11.76 -22.40
CA GLU A 107 -1.41 13.22 -22.50
C GLU A 107 -0.07 13.59 -23.14
N GLY A 108 -0.06 13.79 -24.46
CA GLY A 108 1.16 14.00 -25.23
C GLY A 108 2.14 12.83 -25.07
N ASP A 109 3.29 13.08 -24.46
CA ASP A 109 4.36 12.10 -24.22
C ASP A 109 4.25 11.38 -22.88
N ARG A 110 3.16 11.61 -22.15
CA ARG A 110 2.94 11.02 -20.84
C ARG A 110 1.84 9.97 -20.86
N LEU A 111 2.21 8.74 -20.51
CA LEU A 111 1.25 7.64 -20.29
C LEU A 111 0.99 7.49 -18.79
N THR A 112 -0.25 7.21 -18.43
CA THR A 112 -0.64 7.02 -17.03
C THR A 112 -1.43 5.73 -16.90
N TYR A 113 -1.04 4.87 -15.93
CA TYR A 113 -1.73 3.64 -15.60
C TYR A 113 -2.26 3.68 -14.17
N ARG A 114 -3.51 3.28 -14.00
CA ARG A 114 -4.15 3.20 -12.69
C ARG A 114 -3.96 1.83 -12.05
N PRO A 115 -3.74 1.78 -10.72
CA PRO A 115 -3.78 0.53 -9.97
C PRO A 115 -5.21 -0.04 -9.96
N PRO A 116 -5.36 -1.33 -9.64
CA PRO A 116 -6.66 -1.94 -9.43
C PRO A 116 -7.38 -1.29 -8.24
N PHE A 117 -8.72 -1.28 -8.27
CA PHE A 117 -9.56 -0.58 -7.28
C PHE A 117 -9.39 -1.11 -5.85
N TYR A 118 -9.01 -2.38 -5.69
CA TYR A 118 -8.77 -3.02 -4.39
C TYR A 118 -7.40 -2.68 -3.77
N THR A 119 -6.60 -1.84 -4.43
CA THR A 119 -5.32 -1.35 -3.90
C THR A 119 -5.34 0.18 -3.76
N PRO A 120 -6.16 0.73 -2.84
CA PRO A 120 -6.41 2.17 -2.75
C PRO A 120 -5.17 2.99 -2.42
N LEU A 121 -4.15 2.36 -1.84
CA LEU A 121 -2.88 2.99 -1.46
C LEU A 121 -1.79 2.85 -2.54
N ALA A 122 -2.05 2.05 -3.60
CA ALA A 122 -1.08 1.87 -4.67
C ALA A 122 -0.95 3.14 -5.53
N GLU A 123 0.30 3.50 -5.84
CA GLU A 123 0.59 4.60 -6.74
C GLU A 123 0.33 4.22 -8.20
N LYS A 124 -0.03 5.24 -8.99
CA LYS A 124 -0.11 5.12 -10.44
C LYS A 124 1.28 4.91 -11.04
N ILE A 125 1.35 4.18 -12.14
CA ILE A 125 2.55 4.14 -12.98
C ILE A 125 2.44 5.31 -13.96
N THR A 126 3.51 6.10 -14.07
CA THR A 126 3.62 7.16 -15.07
C THR A 126 4.85 6.89 -15.92
N VAL A 127 4.68 7.05 -17.23
CA VAL A 127 5.75 6.92 -18.22
C VAL A 127 5.86 8.23 -18.96
N GLU A 128 7.05 8.78 -19.03
CA GLU A 128 7.38 9.97 -19.80
C GLU A 128 8.29 9.53 -20.96
N LEU A 129 7.78 9.71 -22.18
CA LEU A 129 8.48 9.32 -23.42
C LEU A 129 9.37 10.47 -23.85
N GLY A 130 10.69 10.27 -23.80
CA GLY A 130 11.71 11.23 -24.30
C GLY A 130 12.19 10.90 -25.69
N GLU A 131 13.27 11.57 -26.12
CA GLU A 131 14.00 11.25 -27.36
C GLU A 131 15.00 10.13 -27.09
N GLY A 132 14.64 8.89 -27.44
CA GLY A 132 15.48 7.70 -27.26
C GLY A 132 15.39 7.00 -25.91
N GLU A 133 14.76 7.59 -24.91
CA GLU A 133 14.59 7.00 -23.57
C GLU A 133 13.17 7.24 -23.03
N ALA A 134 12.64 6.25 -22.33
CA ALA A 134 11.40 6.39 -21.55
C ALA A 134 11.71 6.38 -20.05
N THR A 135 11.26 7.39 -19.34
CA THR A 135 11.35 7.45 -17.87
C THR A 135 10.08 6.91 -17.25
N ILE A 136 10.22 5.82 -16.50
CA ILE A 136 9.11 5.13 -15.84
C ILE A 136 9.18 5.40 -14.35
N SER A 137 8.09 5.92 -13.79
CA SER A 137 7.88 6.06 -12.35
C SER A 137 6.85 5.02 -11.90
N ALA A 138 7.28 4.06 -11.09
CA ALA A 138 6.45 2.96 -10.62
C ALA A 138 6.68 2.68 -9.13
N PRO A 139 5.71 2.06 -8.41
CA PRO A 139 5.90 1.58 -7.06
C PRO A 139 7.12 0.65 -6.96
N HIS A 140 7.89 0.77 -5.88
CA HIS A 140 9.15 0.02 -5.72
C HIS A 140 8.98 -1.49 -5.94
N GLY A 141 7.91 -2.08 -5.40
CA GLY A 141 7.65 -3.52 -5.53
C GLY A 141 7.36 -3.99 -6.97
N LEU A 142 7.01 -3.08 -7.90
CA LEU A 142 6.72 -3.39 -9.29
C LEU A 142 7.91 -3.13 -10.22
N ARG A 143 8.89 -2.34 -9.78
CA ARG A 143 10.03 -1.94 -10.60
C ARG A 143 10.70 -3.13 -11.27
N LYS A 144 11.18 -4.10 -10.50
CA LYS A 144 11.89 -5.29 -11.04
C LYS A 144 11.05 -6.09 -12.04
N LYS A 145 9.73 -6.18 -11.79
CA LYS A 145 8.81 -6.90 -12.70
C LYS A 145 8.63 -6.17 -14.03
N LEU A 146 8.55 -4.84 -13.98
CA LEU A 146 8.44 -4.01 -15.19
C LEU A 146 9.75 -3.97 -15.96
N GLU A 147 10.88 -3.77 -15.30
CA GLU A 147 12.22 -3.82 -15.92
C GLU A 147 12.42 -5.14 -16.68
N LYS A 148 12.14 -6.28 -16.04
CA LYS A 148 12.28 -7.61 -16.68
C LYS A 148 11.38 -7.80 -17.92
N LYS A 149 10.27 -7.09 -18.01
CA LYS A 149 9.32 -7.23 -19.12
C LYS A 149 9.55 -6.22 -20.23
N LEU A 150 10.27 -5.16 -19.95
CA LEU A 150 10.59 -4.10 -20.90
C LEU A 150 12.01 -4.22 -21.48
N ALA A 151 12.88 -4.95 -20.79
CA ALA A 151 14.18 -5.37 -21.33
C ALA A 151 13.99 -6.49 -22.38
#